data_45614dd8dbb1b6b3ac5d6d3bea87bfc4
#
_entry.id   45614dd8dbb1b6b3ac5d6d3bea87bfc4
#
_cell.length_a   1.000
_cell.length_b   1.000
_cell.length_c   1.000
_cell.angle_alpha   90.00
_cell.angle_beta   90.00
_cell.angle_gamma   90.00
#
_symmetry.space_group_name_H-M   'P 1'
#
loop_
_entity.id
_entity.type
_entity.pdbx_description
1 polymer ?
#
loop_
_entity_poly.entity_id
_entity_poly.type
_entity_poly.pdbx_seq_one_letter_code
_entity_poly.pdbx_strand_id
1 'polypeptide(L)'
;MSRAAVPGLPSRYPIGEQLPALYADDDFAQRFTAGLDTVLAPVFATLDNLPAYFDPRVTPADFLAWLASWVGAGDDPRWPVELRREAVVHAVELHRWRGTRRGLVEGLRLGLGVHAEVTGDGGAVWSRTSGADLPPEPPAEVLVRVWPGRETAVDADRVNEIVRAMCPVHTVCRVEVLPGPPADEGR
;
A
#
# COMPACT_ATOMS: atom_id res chain seq x y z
N MET A 1 -10.99 17.98 0.91
CA MET A 1 -10.23 19.25 0.85
C MET A 1 -10.43 19.85 -0.52
N SER A 2 -10.73 21.16 -0.60
CA SER A 2 -10.87 21.85 -1.89
C SER A 2 -9.49 22.00 -2.53
N ARG A 3 -9.37 21.57 -3.78
CA ARG A 3 -8.17 21.79 -4.62
C ARG A 3 -8.23 23.16 -5.33
N ALA A 4 -8.84 24.15 -4.69
CA ALA A 4 -8.95 25.48 -5.24
C ALA A 4 -7.55 26.09 -5.39
N ALA A 5 -7.33 26.78 -6.49
CA ALA A 5 -6.12 27.57 -6.71
C ALA A 5 -5.98 28.61 -5.58
N VAL A 6 -4.74 28.83 -5.12
CA VAL A 6 -4.44 29.87 -4.14
C VAL A 6 -4.42 31.21 -4.90
N PRO A 7 -5.32 32.14 -4.59
CA PRO A 7 -5.34 33.44 -5.26
C PRO A 7 -4.03 34.21 -5.05
N GLY A 8 -3.50 34.83 -6.11
CA GLY A 8 -2.28 35.62 -6.03
C GLY A 8 -0.97 34.80 -5.93
N LEU A 9 -1.01 33.50 -6.17
CA LEU A 9 0.20 32.70 -6.23
C LEU A 9 1.07 33.15 -7.42
N PRO A 10 2.32 33.59 -7.19
CA PRO A 10 3.20 34.00 -8.29
C PRO A 10 3.60 32.80 -9.14
N SER A 11 3.76 33.02 -10.43
CA SER A 11 4.36 32.01 -11.31
C SER A 11 5.81 31.77 -10.93
N ARG A 12 6.24 30.51 -10.81
CA ARG A 12 7.66 30.17 -10.62
C ARG A 12 8.50 30.45 -11.87
N TYR A 13 7.85 30.43 -13.03
CA TYR A 13 8.47 30.61 -14.34
C TYR A 13 7.70 31.69 -15.12
N PRO A 14 7.85 32.99 -14.74
CA PRO A 14 7.12 34.05 -15.41
C PRO A 14 7.43 34.11 -16.89
N ILE A 15 6.40 34.13 -17.73
CA ILE A 15 6.57 34.14 -19.20
C ILE A 15 7.28 35.44 -19.62
N GLY A 16 6.98 36.56 -18.94
CA GLY A 16 7.62 37.86 -19.23
C GLY A 16 9.14 37.81 -19.12
N GLU A 17 9.71 37.04 -18.17
CA GLU A 17 11.15 36.86 -18.01
C GLU A 17 11.78 35.98 -19.08
N GLN A 18 10.96 35.17 -19.77
CA GLN A 18 11.39 34.27 -20.83
C GLN A 18 11.32 34.89 -22.21
N LEU A 19 10.76 36.09 -22.32
CA LEU A 19 10.70 36.83 -23.58
C LEU A 19 12.09 37.31 -23.99
N PRO A 20 12.33 37.50 -25.30
CA PRO A 20 13.53 38.18 -25.78
C PRO A 20 13.69 39.56 -25.15
N ALA A 21 14.94 39.96 -24.92
CA ALA A 21 15.28 41.23 -24.24
C ALA A 21 14.60 42.48 -24.86
N LEU A 22 14.22 42.43 -26.12
CA LEU A 22 13.46 43.49 -26.80
C LEU A 22 12.14 43.81 -26.10
N TYR A 23 11.53 42.83 -25.42
CA TYR A 23 10.25 42.98 -24.72
C TYR A 23 10.39 43.18 -23.22
N ALA A 24 11.61 43.26 -22.68
CA ALA A 24 11.83 43.40 -21.23
C ALA A 24 11.20 44.66 -20.67
N ASP A 25 11.29 45.75 -21.39
CA ASP A 25 10.76 47.09 -21.00
C ASP A 25 9.40 47.40 -21.66
N ASP A 26 8.81 46.44 -22.41
CA ASP A 26 7.49 46.60 -23.03
C ASP A 26 6.38 46.35 -22.02
N ASP A 27 5.76 47.42 -21.50
CA ASP A 27 4.69 47.32 -20.50
C ASP A 27 3.48 46.52 -20.96
N PHE A 28 3.13 46.57 -22.25
CA PHE A 28 2.03 45.78 -22.77
C PHE A 28 2.38 44.27 -22.80
N ALA A 29 3.56 43.93 -23.30
CA ALA A 29 4.01 42.53 -23.34
C ALA A 29 4.10 41.93 -21.93
N GLN A 30 4.65 42.70 -20.96
CA GLN A 30 4.78 42.23 -19.58
C GLN A 30 3.40 42.05 -18.91
N ARG A 31 2.46 42.96 -19.07
CA ARG A 31 1.10 42.81 -18.51
C ARG A 31 0.31 41.69 -19.19
N PHE A 32 0.43 41.53 -20.49
CA PHE A 32 -0.24 40.48 -21.22
C PHE A 32 0.23 39.11 -20.77
N THR A 33 1.55 38.88 -20.67
CA THR A 33 2.13 37.64 -20.21
C THR A 33 1.84 37.36 -18.74
N ALA A 34 1.81 38.39 -17.88
CA ALA A 34 1.38 38.25 -16.48
C ALA A 34 -0.07 37.71 -16.36
N GLY A 35 -0.96 38.11 -17.28
CA GLY A 35 -2.31 37.55 -17.37
C GLY A 35 -2.30 36.05 -17.67
N LEU A 36 -1.43 35.60 -18.57
CA LEU A 36 -1.24 34.15 -18.88
C LEU A 36 -0.63 33.40 -17.69
N ASP A 37 0.32 34.03 -16.99
CA ASP A 37 0.93 33.44 -15.79
C ASP A 37 -0.09 33.13 -14.70
N THR A 38 -1.12 33.98 -14.52
CA THR A 38 -2.17 33.70 -13.52
C THR A 38 -2.97 32.45 -13.84
N VAL A 39 -3.10 32.11 -15.12
CA VAL A 39 -3.77 30.85 -15.56
C VAL A 39 -2.86 29.64 -15.39
N LEU A 40 -1.56 29.81 -15.63
CA LEU A 40 -0.58 28.71 -15.57
C LEU A 40 -0.04 28.45 -14.17
N ALA A 41 0.00 29.45 -13.29
CA ALA A 41 0.54 29.31 -11.94
C ALA A 41 -0.04 28.13 -11.14
N PRO A 42 -1.36 27.84 -11.14
CA PRO A 42 -1.91 26.67 -10.47
C PRO A 42 -1.41 25.34 -11.04
N VAL A 43 -1.15 25.28 -12.35
CA VAL A 43 -0.63 24.08 -13.02
C VAL A 43 0.80 23.82 -12.56
N PHE A 44 1.66 24.85 -12.58
CA PHE A 44 3.03 24.73 -12.08
C PHE A 44 3.06 24.36 -10.60
N ALA A 45 2.22 24.99 -9.78
CA ALA A 45 2.12 24.66 -8.36
C ALA A 45 1.72 23.19 -8.13
N THR A 46 0.83 22.67 -8.96
CA THR A 46 0.43 21.25 -8.89
C THR A 46 1.58 20.33 -9.28
N LEU A 47 2.30 20.64 -10.37
CA LEU A 47 3.44 19.86 -10.84
C LEU A 47 4.59 19.89 -9.82
N ASP A 48 4.89 21.04 -9.24
CA ASP A 48 5.93 21.18 -8.22
C ASP A 48 5.58 20.41 -6.93
N ASN A 49 4.29 20.22 -6.67
CA ASN A 49 3.80 19.49 -5.49
C ASN A 49 3.56 17.97 -5.74
N LEU A 50 3.84 17.47 -6.95
CA LEU A 50 3.69 16.03 -7.26
C LEU A 50 4.38 15.10 -6.27
N PRO A 51 5.60 15.39 -5.77
CA PRO A 51 6.23 14.53 -4.76
C PRO A 51 5.35 14.32 -3.52
N ALA A 52 4.62 15.35 -3.06
CA ALA A 52 3.70 15.21 -1.94
C ALA A 52 2.44 14.39 -2.29
N TYR A 53 2.01 14.41 -3.55
CA TYR A 53 0.92 13.54 -4.01
C TYR A 53 1.35 12.06 -4.06
N PHE A 54 2.61 11.78 -4.36
CA PHE A 54 3.13 10.41 -4.37
C PHE A 54 3.57 9.90 -2.99
N ASP A 55 3.65 10.76 -1.97
CA ASP A 55 3.88 10.31 -0.61
C ASP A 55 2.54 9.89 0.04
N PRO A 56 2.33 8.58 0.32
CA PRO A 56 1.09 8.09 0.90
C PRO A 56 0.79 8.69 2.27
N ARG A 57 1.77 9.27 2.97
CA ARG A 57 1.60 9.87 4.30
C ARG A 57 0.84 11.21 4.24
N VAL A 58 1.00 11.96 3.16
CA VAL A 58 0.45 13.32 3.03
C VAL A 58 -0.54 13.48 1.88
N THR A 59 -0.58 12.52 0.95
CA THR A 59 -1.47 12.58 -0.22
C THR A 59 -2.95 12.70 0.17
N PRO A 60 -3.80 13.41 -0.59
CA PRO A 60 -5.24 13.42 -0.38
C PRO A 60 -5.85 12.02 -0.45
N ALA A 61 -6.93 11.77 0.33
CA ALA A 61 -7.51 10.44 0.46
C ALA A 61 -8.05 9.85 -0.85
N ASP A 62 -8.51 10.68 -1.77
CA ASP A 62 -8.97 10.26 -3.10
C ASP A 62 -7.80 9.84 -4.00
N PHE A 63 -6.67 10.54 -3.90
CA PHE A 63 -5.45 10.17 -4.62
C PHE A 63 -4.77 8.96 -4.00
N LEU A 64 -4.93 8.75 -2.69
CA LEU A 64 -4.44 7.56 -2.00
C LEU A 64 -5.05 6.27 -2.56
N ALA A 65 -6.36 6.29 -2.88
CA ALA A 65 -7.02 5.15 -3.53
C ALA A 65 -6.42 4.84 -4.90
N TRP A 66 -6.10 5.88 -5.67
CA TRP A 66 -5.41 5.73 -6.94
C TRP A 66 -4.01 5.15 -6.76
N LEU A 67 -3.21 5.66 -5.80
CA LEU A 67 -1.89 5.09 -5.47
C LEU A 67 -1.99 3.62 -5.06
N ALA A 68 -2.96 3.27 -4.21
CA ALA A 68 -3.19 1.90 -3.77
C ALA A 68 -3.40 0.95 -4.96
N SER A 69 -4.18 1.39 -5.98
CA SER A 69 -4.40 0.60 -7.19
C SER A 69 -3.12 0.35 -7.99
N TRP A 70 -2.21 1.33 -8.04
CA TRP A 70 -0.93 1.21 -8.75
C TRP A 70 0.05 0.26 -8.08
N VAL A 71 0.09 0.28 -6.75
CA VAL A 71 0.99 -0.61 -5.99
C VAL A 71 0.33 -1.94 -5.61
N GLY A 72 -0.90 -2.19 -6.05
CA GLY A 72 -1.65 -3.41 -5.73
C GLY A 72 -1.90 -3.59 -4.23
N ALA A 73 -1.97 -2.50 -3.47
CA ALA A 73 -2.35 -2.54 -2.07
C ALA A 73 -3.86 -2.75 -1.93
N GLY A 74 -4.28 -3.50 -0.92
CA GLY A 74 -5.70 -3.56 -0.55
C GLY A 74 -6.19 -2.17 -0.14
N ASP A 75 -7.27 -1.70 -0.73
CA ASP A 75 -7.90 -0.43 -0.40
C ASP A 75 -9.39 -0.66 -0.11
N ASP A 76 -9.72 -0.86 1.16
CA ASP A 76 -11.11 -0.95 1.61
C ASP A 76 -11.56 0.44 2.07
N PRO A 77 -12.58 1.04 1.44
CA PRO A 77 -13.12 2.34 1.85
C PRO A 77 -13.62 2.40 3.30
N ARG A 78 -13.90 1.24 3.91
CA ARG A 78 -14.32 1.14 5.33
C ARG A 78 -13.15 1.26 6.30
N TRP A 79 -11.92 1.13 5.82
CA TRP A 79 -10.75 1.31 6.67
C TRP A 79 -10.54 2.78 7.02
N PRO A 80 -10.06 3.07 8.24
CA PRO A 80 -9.53 4.38 8.57
C PRO A 80 -8.45 4.80 7.57
N VAL A 81 -8.37 6.10 7.29
CA VAL A 81 -7.42 6.62 6.29
C VAL A 81 -5.96 6.29 6.67
N GLU A 82 -5.66 6.24 7.95
CA GLU A 82 -4.34 5.88 8.49
C GLU A 82 -3.96 4.45 8.12
N LEU A 83 -4.89 3.50 8.24
CA LEU A 83 -4.65 2.10 7.86
C LEU A 83 -4.46 1.95 6.36
N ARG A 84 -5.25 2.68 5.56
CA ARG A 84 -5.09 2.72 4.09
C ARG A 84 -3.72 3.28 3.70
N ARG A 85 -3.23 4.31 4.41
CA ARG A 85 -1.87 4.86 4.22
C ARG A 85 -0.80 3.83 4.54
N GLU A 86 -0.92 3.16 5.67
CA GLU A 86 0.00 2.08 6.08
C GLU A 86 0.03 0.95 5.04
N ALA A 87 -1.12 0.53 4.52
CA ALA A 87 -1.19 -0.50 3.48
C ALA A 87 -0.41 -0.12 2.22
N VAL A 88 -0.53 1.13 1.77
CA VAL A 88 0.23 1.63 0.60
C VAL A 88 1.72 1.74 0.90
N VAL A 89 2.11 2.24 2.07
CA VAL A 89 3.52 2.35 2.48
C VAL A 89 4.21 0.98 2.50
N HIS A 90 3.50 -0.06 2.99
CA HIS A 90 4.07 -1.40 3.13
C HIS A 90 3.79 -2.32 1.93
N ALA A 91 3.12 -1.84 0.88
CA ALA A 91 2.72 -2.66 -0.27
C ALA A 91 3.90 -3.43 -0.89
N VAL A 92 5.04 -2.76 -1.11
CA VAL A 92 6.23 -3.38 -1.70
C VAL A 92 6.79 -4.50 -0.82
N GLU A 93 6.81 -4.30 0.50
CA GLU A 93 7.24 -5.34 1.45
C GLU A 93 6.28 -6.52 1.46
N LEU A 94 4.97 -6.27 1.47
CA LEU A 94 3.95 -7.31 1.41
C LEU A 94 4.07 -8.14 0.12
N HIS A 95 4.32 -7.50 -1.02
CA HIS A 95 4.57 -8.22 -2.27
C HIS A 95 5.84 -9.07 -2.23
N ARG A 96 6.90 -8.55 -1.62
CA ARG A 96 8.17 -9.28 -1.45
C ARG A 96 8.00 -10.53 -0.59
N TRP A 97 7.12 -10.47 0.41
CA TRP A 97 6.86 -11.59 1.32
C TRP A 97 5.61 -12.38 0.97
N ARG A 98 5.01 -12.13 -0.20
CA ARG A 98 3.83 -12.89 -0.66
C ARG A 98 4.14 -14.38 -0.75
N GLY A 99 3.20 -15.21 -0.29
CA GLY A 99 3.37 -16.66 -0.25
C GLY A 99 4.27 -17.18 0.88
N THR A 100 4.71 -16.31 1.79
CA THR A 100 5.46 -16.69 2.99
C THR A 100 4.62 -16.55 4.25
N ARG A 101 4.98 -17.32 5.31
CA ARG A 101 4.34 -17.19 6.63
C ARG A 101 4.39 -15.76 7.16
N ARG A 102 5.54 -15.09 7.02
CA ARG A 102 5.71 -13.69 7.43
C ARG A 102 4.78 -12.74 6.69
N GLY A 103 4.67 -12.89 5.37
CA GLY A 103 3.79 -12.06 4.55
C GLY A 103 2.33 -12.23 4.94
N LEU A 104 1.90 -13.46 5.23
CA LEU A 104 0.53 -13.73 5.66
C LEU A 104 0.20 -13.12 7.02
N VAL A 105 1.10 -13.29 8.01
CA VAL A 105 0.95 -12.66 9.34
C VAL A 105 0.87 -11.14 9.23
N GLU A 106 1.76 -10.53 8.47
CA GLU A 106 1.80 -9.08 8.30
C GLU A 106 0.57 -8.56 7.52
N GLY A 107 0.12 -9.28 6.50
CA GLY A 107 -1.10 -8.96 5.76
C GLY A 107 -2.36 -8.99 6.63
N LEU A 108 -2.49 -9.99 7.51
CA LEU A 108 -3.58 -10.08 8.47
C LEU A 108 -3.51 -8.96 9.53
N ARG A 109 -2.31 -8.67 10.02
CA ARG A 109 -2.08 -7.57 10.96
C ARG A 109 -2.48 -6.21 10.38
N LEU A 110 -2.03 -5.91 9.17
CA LEU A 110 -2.31 -4.65 8.49
C LEU A 110 -3.77 -4.55 8.01
N GLY A 111 -4.33 -5.65 7.48
CA GLY A 111 -5.67 -5.64 6.91
C GLY A 111 -6.79 -5.65 7.94
N LEU A 112 -6.58 -6.30 9.08
CA LEU A 112 -7.64 -6.55 10.09
C LEU A 112 -7.25 -6.14 11.51
N GLY A 113 -5.99 -5.75 11.77
CA GLY A 113 -5.52 -5.44 13.12
C GLY A 113 -5.47 -6.64 14.05
N VAL A 114 -5.51 -7.87 13.51
CA VAL A 114 -5.46 -9.11 14.27
C VAL A 114 -4.03 -9.60 14.45
N HIS A 115 -3.82 -10.42 15.46
CA HIS A 115 -2.62 -11.22 15.59
C HIS A 115 -2.83 -12.55 14.88
N ALA A 116 -1.75 -13.10 14.32
CA ALA A 116 -1.81 -14.38 13.62
C ALA A 116 -0.54 -15.21 13.87
N GLU A 117 -0.73 -16.51 13.97
CA GLU A 117 0.32 -17.52 13.95
C GLU A 117 0.08 -18.43 12.76
N VAL A 118 1.14 -18.71 12.01
CA VAL A 118 1.07 -19.58 10.83
C VAL A 118 1.98 -20.77 11.03
N THR A 119 1.37 -21.95 11.16
CA THR A 119 2.06 -23.23 11.31
C THR A 119 1.70 -24.15 10.14
N GLY A 120 2.58 -25.09 9.81
CA GLY A 120 2.35 -26.07 8.75
C GLY A 120 3.63 -26.40 8.00
N ASP A 121 3.64 -27.57 7.41
CA ASP A 121 4.74 -28.10 6.65
C ASP A 121 4.49 -27.86 5.16
N GLY A 122 4.88 -26.71 4.67
CA GLY A 122 5.01 -26.47 3.24
C GLY A 122 6.28 -27.19 2.72
N GLY A 123 6.42 -28.48 3.06
CA GLY A 123 7.66 -29.18 3.06
C GLY A 123 8.22 -29.46 1.68
N ALA A 124 9.29 -28.77 1.33
CA ALA A 124 10.22 -29.31 0.36
C ALA A 124 10.96 -30.48 1.00
N VAL A 125 10.86 -31.67 0.41
CA VAL A 125 11.62 -32.86 0.82
C VAL A 125 12.92 -32.85 0.03
N TRP A 126 14.04 -32.99 0.72
CA TRP A 126 15.36 -33.00 0.09
C TRP A 126 16.26 -34.08 0.68
N SER A 127 17.22 -34.57 -0.09
CA SER A 127 18.26 -35.50 0.36
C SER A 127 19.65 -34.98 -0.02
N ARG A 128 20.62 -35.26 0.83
CA ARG A 128 22.04 -34.99 0.52
C ARG A 128 22.62 -36.03 -0.44
N THR A 129 21.95 -37.17 -0.63
CA THR A 129 22.40 -38.22 -1.51
C THR A 129 21.70 -38.11 -2.85
N SER A 130 22.48 -37.98 -3.92
CA SER A 130 21.95 -37.95 -5.28
C SER A 130 21.26 -39.26 -5.61
N GLY A 131 20.03 -39.19 -6.17
CA GLY A 131 19.25 -40.36 -6.56
C GLY A 131 18.63 -41.13 -5.38
N ALA A 132 18.61 -40.58 -4.17
CA ALA A 132 17.89 -41.17 -3.05
C ALA A 132 16.38 -41.13 -3.28
N ASP A 133 15.68 -42.21 -2.91
CA ASP A 133 14.22 -42.19 -2.83
C ASP A 133 13.79 -41.18 -1.76
N LEU A 134 13.01 -40.18 -2.17
CA LEU A 134 12.44 -39.20 -1.26
C LEU A 134 11.14 -39.76 -0.67
N PRO A 135 10.84 -39.48 0.61
CA PRO A 135 9.55 -39.85 1.18
C PRO A 135 8.44 -39.11 0.41
N PRO A 136 7.20 -39.67 0.40
CA PRO A 136 6.08 -38.99 -0.26
C PRO A 136 5.90 -37.59 0.33
N GLU A 137 5.70 -36.65 -0.56
CA GLU A 137 5.49 -35.24 -0.18
C GLU A 137 4.22 -35.14 0.69
N PRO A 138 4.32 -34.61 1.91
CA PRO A 138 3.14 -34.42 2.73
C PRO A 138 2.24 -33.38 2.07
N PRO A 139 0.91 -33.46 2.24
CA PRO A 139 0.02 -32.44 1.72
C PRO A 139 0.44 -31.06 2.26
N ALA A 140 0.54 -30.07 1.36
CA ALA A 140 0.90 -28.72 1.73
C ALA A 140 -0.26 -28.06 2.50
N GLU A 141 -0.37 -28.38 3.78
CA GLU A 141 -1.37 -27.80 4.69
C GLU A 141 -0.73 -26.73 5.56
N VAL A 142 -1.42 -25.59 5.66
CA VAL A 142 -1.04 -24.47 6.50
C VAL A 142 -2.20 -24.15 7.44
N LEU A 143 -1.92 -24.13 8.73
CA LEU A 143 -2.86 -23.71 9.75
C LEU A 143 -2.58 -22.24 10.12
N VAL A 144 -3.60 -21.40 9.99
CA VAL A 144 -3.56 -19.98 10.33
C VAL A 144 -4.45 -19.77 11.54
N ARG A 145 -3.83 -19.56 12.70
CA ARG A 145 -4.52 -19.20 13.94
C ARG A 145 -4.55 -17.70 14.08
N VAL A 146 -5.73 -17.11 14.26
CA VAL A 146 -5.91 -15.67 14.41
C VAL A 146 -6.65 -15.36 15.70
N TRP A 147 -6.25 -14.27 16.37
CA TRP A 147 -6.92 -13.78 17.57
C TRP A 147 -6.98 -12.25 17.59
N PRO A 148 -7.91 -11.66 18.37
CA PRO A 148 -8.10 -10.23 18.43
C PRO A 148 -6.80 -9.49 18.80
N GLY A 149 -6.49 -8.42 18.04
CA GLY A 149 -5.43 -7.50 18.39
C GLY A 149 -6.01 -6.26 19.10
N ARG A 150 -6.33 -5.24 18.30
CA ARG A 150 -6.89 -3.98 18.80
C ARG A 150 -8.41 -3.97 18.85
N GLU A 151 -9.07 -4.79 18.05
CA GLU A 151 -10.52 -4.90 17.98
C GLU A 151 -11.02 -6.12 18.75
N THR A 152 -12.24 -6.03 19.27
CA THR A 152 -12.82 -7.06 20.14
C THR A 152 -13.42 -8.24 19.38
N ALA A 153 -13.60 -8.14 18.06
CA ALA A 153 -14.17 -9.19 17.22
C ALA A 153 -13.34 -9.40 15.95
N VAL A 154 -13.08 -10.66 15.65
CA VAL A 154 -12.42 -11.09 14.41
C VAL A 154 -13.49 -11.48 13.40
N ASP A 155 -13.50 -10.83 12.24
CA ASP A 155 -14.35 -11.20 11.11
C ASP A 155 -13.73 -12.37 10.35
N ALA A 156 -14.25 -13.57 10.57
CA ALA A 156 -13.74 -14.80 9.99
C ALA A 156 -13.82 -14.81 8.44
N ASP A 157 -14.83 -14.19 7.85
CA ASP A 157 -14.99 -14.16 6.39
C ASP A 157 -13.91 -13.30 5.76
N ARG A 158 -13.59 -12.15 6.35
CA ARG A 158 -12.51 -11.28 5.90
C ARG A 158 -11.13 -11.90 6.11
N VAL A 159 -10.92 -12.61 7.22
CA VAL A 159 -9.70 -13.39 7.44
C VAL A 159 -9.51 -14.40 6.31
N ASN A 160 -10.56 -15.17 5.99
CA ASN A 160 -10.53 -16.16 4.93
C ASN A 160 -10.26 -15.52 3.55
N GLU A 161 -10.82 -14.35 3.27
CA GLU A 161 -10.58 -13.60 2.04
C GLU A 161 -9.10 -13.23 1.89
N ILE A 162 -8.50 -12.65 2.93
CA ILE A 162 -7.07 -12.28 2.93
C ILE A 162 -6.18 -13.52 2.81
N VAL A 163 -6.49 -14.58 3.57
CA VAL A 163 -5.73 -15.83 3.53
C VAL A 163 -5.75 -16.41 2.12
N ARG A 164 -6.92 -16.50 1.48
CA ARG A 164 -7.03 -17.00 0.08
C ARG A 164 -6.27 -16.13 -0.92
N ALA A 165 -6.25 -14.82 -0.73
CA ALA A 165 -5.55 -13.90 -1.64
C ALA A 165 -4.02 -13.99 -1.51
N MET A 166 -3.51 -14.40 -0.35
CA MET A 166 -2.07 -14.41 -0.04
C MET A 166 -1.44 -15.80 -0.03
N CYS A 167 -2.23 -16.84 0.18
CA CYS A 167 -1.76 -18.24 0.15
C CYS A 167 -1.38 -18.69 -1.27
N PRO A 168 -0.33 -19.50 -1.41
CA PRO A 168 -0.02 -20.19 -2.66
C PRO A 168 -1.17 -21.10 -3.10
N VAL A 169 -1.43 -21.19 -4.40
CA VAL A 169 -2.57 -21.93 -4.97
C VAL A 169 -2.54 -23.42 -4.65
N HIS A 170 -1.34 -23.99 -4.48
CA HIS A 170 -1.13 -25.41 -4.18
C HIS A 170 -1.24 -25.75 -2.68
N THR A 171 -1.44 -24.76 -1.83
CA THR A 171 -1.47 -24.93 -0.37
C THR A 171 -2.90 -24.86 0.16
N VAL A 172 -3.28 -25.84 0.98
CA VAL A 172 -4.55 -25.83 1.69
C VAL A 172 -4.40 -25.05 2.98
N CYS A 173 -5.02 -23.86 3.05
CA CYS A 173 -4.99 -23.02 4.25
C CYS A 173 -6.24 -23.27 5.09
N ARG A 174 -6.06 -23.64 6.35
CA ARG A 174 -7.13 -23.71 7.36
C ARG A 174 -7.02 -22.53 8.31
N VAL A 175 -8.15 -21.90 8.59
CA VAL A 175 -8.22 -20.75 9.50
C VAL A 175 -8.91 -21.18 10.79
N GLU A 176 -8.29 -20.88 11.92
CA GLU A 176 -8.86 -21.00 13.25
C GLU A 176 -8.91 -19.65 13.93
N VAL A 177 -10.10 -19.24 14.38
CA VAL A 177 -10.28 -18.00 15.15
C VAL A 177 -10.26 -18.37 16.63
N LEU A 178 -9.30 -17.80 17.35
CA LEU A 178 -9.11 -18.03 18.78
C LEU A 178 -9.57 -16.82 19.59
N PRO A 179 -10.01 -17.00 20.84
CA PRO A 179 -10.37 -15.87 21.72
C PRO A 179 -9.15 -15.09 22.22
N GLY A 180 -7.96 -15.66 22.12
CA GLY A 180 -6.69 -15.09 22.58
C GLY A 180 -5.49 -15.85 22.03
N PRO A 181 -4.27 -15.46 22.41
CA PRO A 181 -3.06 -16.13 21.96
C PRO A 181 -3.11 -17.63 22.30
N PRO A 182 -2.63 -18.51 21.40
CA PRO A 182 -2.53 -19.94 21.71
C PRO A 182 -1.67 -20.14 22.96
N ALA A 183 -2.09 -21.06 23.82
CA ALA A 183 -1.26 -21.47 24.97
C ALA A 183 0.08 -22.00 24.41
N ASP A 184 1.19 -21.56 25.02
CA ASP A 184 2.52 -22.03 24.65
C ASP A 184 2.57 -23.55 24.92
N GLU A 185 2.27 -24.36 23.91
CA GLU A 185 2.49 -25.80 23.99
C GLU A 185 3.98 -25.99 23.98
N GLY A 186 4.55 -26.10 25.19
CA GLY A 186 5.97 -26.12 25.51
C GLY A 186 6.81 -26.91 24.50
N ARG A 187 7.86 -26.26 24.04
CA ARG A 187 8.99 -26.84 23.31
C ARG A 187 9.71 -27.87 24.15
#